data_31b864062c1c1801e29963a372f788d2
#
_entry.id   31b864062c1c1801e29963a372f788d2
#
_cell.length_a   1.000
_cell.length_b   1.000
_cell.length_c   1.000
_cell.angle_alpha   90.00
_cell.angle_beta   90.00
_cell.angle_gamma   90.00
#
_symmetry.space_group_name_H-M   'P 1'
#
loop_
_entity.id
_entity.type
_entity.pdbx_description
1 polymer ?
#
loop_
_entity_poly.entity_id
_entity_poly.type
_entity_poly.pdbx_seq_one_letter_code
_entity_poly.pdbx_strand_id
1 'polypeptide(L)'
;MKTIIILFIILCLIVLAEILRETHTFKVAHYKILSPKLKKEMKEKKIIMISDLHNCVYGKENRKLLSAIKKEHPDYIFVAGDVLVGDIESTLEIAKDFMKKAQMIAQVYYANGNHEQRMKEYKEKYKGRYEEYKSALEKSGIIFLENETISLDWDGMKIDLTGLEIPLSYYQRFTREKLELDEMTERIGNKDPNAYTILFAHNPIHVDTYEKWGADLVLSGHLHGGIVRIPFSRGVITPQAVLFPKYSGGVYQVEDTTMVVSKGLGTHTIKVRLFNPCELIVLHVKGRE
;
A
#
# COMPACT_ATOMS: atom_id res chain seq x y z
N MET A 1 36.35 -22.93 -20.98
CA MET A 1 34.94 -23.18 -21.26
C MET A 1 34.17 -23.80 -20.10
N LYS A 2 34.56 -24.98 -19.56
CA LYS A 2 33.89 -25.64 -18.42
C LYS A 2 33.80 -24.75 -17.15
N THR A 3 34.86 -24.07 -16.79
CA THR A 3 34.92 -23.15 -15.62
C THR A 3 33.92 -22.00 -15.75
N ILE A 4 33.78 -21.39 -16.95
CA ILE A 4 32.83 -20.30 -17.21
C ILE A 4 31.39 -20.80 -17.08
N ILE A 5 31.11 -21.99 -17.60
CA ILE A 5 29.78 -22.61 -17.48
C ILE A 5 29.45 -22.88 -16.00
N ILE A 6 30.39 -23.41 -15.22
CA ILE A 6 30.19 -23.66 -13.79
C ILE A 6 29.93 -22.33 -13.04
N LEU A 7 30.72 -21.30 -13.28
CA LEU A 7 30.51 -19.98 -12.66
C LEU A 7 29.15 -19.38 -13.03
N PHE A 8 28.72 -19.53 -14.28
CA PHE A 8 27.41 -19.08 -14.73
C PHE A 8 26.27 -19.83 -14.02
N ILE A 9 26.38 -21.16 -13.89
CA ILE A 9 25.39 -21.98 -13.17
C ILE A 9 25.31 -21.53 -11.69
N ILE A 10 26.45 -21.35 -11.03
CA ILE A 10 26.50 -20.87 -9.65
C ILE A 10 25.81 -19.51 -9.51
N LEU A 11 26.08 -18.57 -10.42
CA LEU A 11 25.43 -17.26 -10.43
C LEU A 11 23.90 -17.39 -10.58
N CYS A 12 23.44 -18.23 -11.49
CA CYS A 12 22.00 -18.47 -11.68
C CYS A 12 21.35 -19.06 -10.42
N LEU A 13 22.02 -19.99 -9.73
CA LEU A 13 21.52 -20.57 -8.48
C LEU A 13 21.46 -19.52 -7.36
N ILE A 14 22.44 -18.65 -7.25
CA ILE A 14 22.46 -17.53 -6.28
C ILE A 14 21.27 -16.58 -6.56
N VAL A 15 21.08 -16.18 -7.82
CA VAL A 15 19.96 -15.30 -8.21
C VAL A 15 18.61 -15.96 -7.91
N LEU A 16 18.46 -17.25 -8.22
CA LEU A 16 17.24 -17.99 -7.92
C LEU A 16 16.97 -18.08 -6.41
N ALA A 17 18.00 -18.37 -5.61
CA ALA A 17 17.90 -18.40 -4.15
C ALA A 17 17.48 -17.04 -3.59
N GLU A 18 18.02 -15.94 -4.13
CA GLU A 18 17.66 -14.59 -3.73
C GLU A 18 16.20 -14.25 -4.10
N ILE A 19 15.74 -14.60 -5.30
CA ILE A 19 14.34 -14.43 -5.71
C ILE A 19 13.40 -15.21 -4.77
N LEU A 20 13.71 -16.45 -4.46
CA LEU A 20 12.93 -17.27 -3.53
C LEU A 20 12.91 -16.66 -2.13
N ARG A 21 14.05 -16.18 -1.65
CA ARG A 21 14.14 -15.50 -0.35
C ARG A 21 13.25 -14.26 -0.30
N GLU A 22 13.33 -13.38 -1.29
CA GLU A 22 12.63 -12.10 -1.30
C GLU A 22 11.11 -12.24 -1.53
N THR A 23 10.68 -13.29 -2.22
CA THR A 23 9.25 -13.56 -2.42
C THR A 23 8.58 -14.23 -1.23
N HIS A 24 9.36 -14.87 -0.32
CA HIS A 24 8.82 -15.62 0.84
C HIS A 24 9.17 -14.98 2.19
N THR A 25 9.88 -13.85 2.20
CA THR A 25 10.21 -13.11 3.42
C THR A 25 9.83 -11.65 3.27
N PHE A 26 9.68 -10.96 4.39
CA PHE A 26 9.49 -9.52 4.41
C PHE A 26 10.45 -8.87 5.41
N LYS A 27 10.68 -7.57 5.23
CA LYS A 27 11.39 -6.71 6.19
C LYS A 27 10.39 -5.78 6.87
N VAL A 28 10.64 -5.43 8.13
CA VAL A 28 9.95 -4.34 8.80
C VAL A 28 10.73 -3.07 8.51
N ALA A 29 10.08 -2.10 7.86
CA ALA A 29 10.68 -0.83 7.47
C ALA A 29 10.05 0.31 8.29
N HIS A 30 10.88 1.07 9.02
CA HIS A 30 10.43 2.18 9.83
C HIS A 30 10.68 3.51 9.11
N TYR A 31 9.62 4.32 8.94
CA TYR A 31 9.71 5.65 8.37
C TYR A 31 9.21 6.71 9.36
N LYS A 32 10.00 7.76 9.54
CA LYS A 32 9.61 8.92 10.36
C LYS A 32 8.92 9.96 9.47
N ILE A 33 7.70 10.31 9.81
CA ILE A 33 6.90 11.33 9.15
C ILE A 33 6.81 12.53 10.10
N LEU A 34 7.56 13.57 9.78
CA LEU A 34 7.64 14.79 10.57
C LEU A 34 6.92 15.90 9.80
N SER A 35 5.81 16.41 10.34
CA SER A 35 5.06 17.48 9.70
C SER A 35 5.01 18.74 10.58
N PRO A 36 5.28 19.93 10.02
CA PRO A 36 5.09 21.18 10.72
C PRO A 36 3.60 21.53 10.92
N LYS A 37 2.69 20.86 10.21
CA LYS A 37 1.24 21.01 10.35
C LYS A 37 0.67 20.25 11.54
N LEU A 38 1.44 19.31 12.12
CA LEU A 38 1.08 18.60 13.34
C LEU A 38 1.61 19.34 14.57
N LYS A 39 0.83 19.34 15.66
CA LYS A 39 1.26 19.97 16.92
C LYS A 39 2.52 19.28 17.46
N LYS A 40 3.49 20.07 17.91
CA LYS A 40 4.75 19.57 18.47
C LYS A 40 4.54 18.66 19.67
N GLU A 41 3.55 19.00 20.52
CA GLU A 41 3.21 18.28 21.76
C GLU A 41 2.39 17.02 21.53
N MET A 42 1.92 16.78 20.29
CA MET A 42 1.18 15.58 19.93
C MET A 42 2.05 14.34 20.18
N LYS A 43 1.49 13.35 20.83
CA LYS A 43 2.15 12.05 20.99
C LYS A 43 2.39 11.41 19.62
N GLU A 44 3.57 10.83 19.44
CA GLU A 44 3.86 10.06 18.25
C GLU A 44 2.78 8.99 18.03
N LYS A 45 2.23 8.93 16.81
CA LYS A 45 1.34 7.85 16.40
C LYS A 45 2.13 6.84 15.58
N LYS A 46 2.07 5.59 16.04
CA LYS A 46 2.68 4.46 15.33
C LYS A 46 1.64 3.76 14.49
N ILE A 47 1.85 3.75 13.18
CA ILE A 47 0.88 3.23 12.21
C ILE A 47 1.54 2.12 11.41
N ILE A 48 0.90 0.96 11.35
CA ILE A 48 1.25 -0.08 10.38
C ILE A 48 0.59 0.27 9.06
N MET A 49 1.36 0.34 7.98
CA MET A 49 0.84 0.45 6.63
C MET A 49 0.98 -0.90 5.91
N ILE A 50 -0.14 -1.41 5.43
CA ILE A 50 -0.26 -2.64 4.63
C ILE A 50 -0.67 -2.25 3.21
N SER A 51 0.01 -2.80 2.21
CA SER A 51 -0.37 -2.66 0.81
C SER A 51 0.11 -3.88 0.03
N ASP A 52 -0.60 -4.20 -1.06
CA ASP A 52 -0.19 -5.19 -2.05
C ASP A 52 0.20 -6.55 -1.44
N LEU A 53 -0.65 -7.09 -0.56
CA LEU A 53 -0.43 -8.42 0.03
C LEU A 53 -0.76 -9.53 -0.97
N HIS A 54 -1.77 -9.34 -1.83
CA HIS A 54 -2.19 -10.26 -2.88
C HIS A 54 -2.32 -11.72 -2.41
N ASN A 55 -3.02 -11.94 -1.31
CA ASN A 55 -3.18 -13.27 -0.69
C ASN A 55 -1.86 -13.98 -0.33
N CYS A 56 -0.74 -13.27 -0.27
CA CYS A 56 0.52 -13.85 0.16
C CYS A 56 0.44 -14.27 1.63
N VAL A 57 1.10 -15.40 1.96
CA VAL A 57 1.03 -16.00 3.30
C VAL A 57 2.42 -16.12 3.91
N TYR A 58 2.63 -15.50 5.06
CA TYR A 58 3.87 -15.52 5.83
C TYR A 58 3.76 -16.45 7.03
N GLY A 59 4.22 -17.70 6.85
CA GLY A 59 4.02 -18.79 7.81
C GLY A 59 2.57 -19.29 7.82
N LYS A 60 2.26 -20.23 8.70
CA LYS A 60 0.90 -20.77 8.79
C LYS A 60 -0.08 -19.66 9.16
N GLU A 61 -1.13 -19.43 8.33
CA GLU A 61 -2.19 -18.45 8.58
C GLU A 61 -1.64 -17.02 8.86
N ASN A 62 -0.62 -16.61 8.15
CA ASN A 62 0.03 -15.29 8.32
C ASN A 62 0.59 -15.02 9.74
N ARG A 63 0.85 -16.05 10.55
CA ARG A 63 1.33 -15.86 11.94
C ARG A 63 2.60 -15.03 12.05
N LYS A 64 3.53 -15.15 11.08
CA LYS A 64 4.78 -14.37 11.09
C LYS A 64 4.49 -12.89 10.87
N LEU A 65 3.60 -12.56 9.94
CA LEU A 65 3.22 -11.18 9.65
C LEU A 65 2.43 -10.57 10.81
N LEU A 66 1.42 -11.29 11.33
CA LEU A 66 0.63 -10.84 12.48
C LEU A 66 1.49 -10.65 13.75
N SER A 67 2.47 -11.54 13.97
CA SER A 67 3.41 -11.40 15.09
C SER A 67 4.29 -10.16 14.94
N ALA A 68 4.75 -9.85 13.72
CA ALA A 68 5.52 -8.66 13.46
C ALA A 68 4.67 -7.39 13.68
N ILE A 69 3.42 -7.36 13.21
CA ILE A 69 2.48 -6.25 13.45
C ILE A 69 2.25 -6.06 14.94
N LYS A 70 1.93 -7.14 15.68
CA LYS A 70 1.68 -7.06 17.12
C LYS A 70 2.89 -6.56 17.92
N LYS A 71 4.10 -6.96 17.52
CA LYS A 71 5.36 -6.54 18.18
C LYS A 71 5.60 -5.03 18.09
N GLU A 72 5.08 -4.39 17.04
CA GLU A 72 5.21 -2.94 16.88
C GLU A 72 4.28 -2.14 17.79
N HIS A 73 3.27 -2.75 18.40
CA HIS A 73 2.26 -2.07 19.23
C HIS A 73 1.67 -0.84 18.53
N PRO A 74 1.05 -0.99 17.34
CA PRO A 74 0.56 0.14 16.57
C PRO A 74 -0.69 0.75 17.20
N ASP A 75 -0.85 2.08 17.02
CA ASP A 75 -2.10 2.79 17.32
C ASP A 75 -3.17 2.47 16.28
N TYR A 76 -2.76 2.34 15.01
CA TYR A 76 -3.64 2.09 13.86
C TYR A 76 -2.99 1.15 12.85
N ILE A 77 -3.82 0.51 12.04
CA ILE A 77 -3.42 -0.22 10.83
C ILE A 77 -4.11 0.43 9.63
N PHE A 78 -3.32 0.96 8.70
CA PHE A 78 -3.78 1.60 7.48
C PHE A 78 -3.52 0.70 6.28
N VAL A 79 -4.56 0.42 5.51
CA VAL A 79 -4.47 -0.43 4.32
C VAL A 79 -4.61 0.44 3.08
N ALA A 80 -3.55 0.46 2.27
CA ALA A 80 -3.49 1.21 1.02
C ALA A 80 -3.72 0.31 -0.21
N GLY A 81 -4.65 -0.65 -0.09
CA GLY A 81 -5.18 -1.46 -1.18
C GLY A 81 -4.44 -2.76 -1.50
N ASP A 82 -5.04 -3.54 -2.36
CA ASP A 82 -4.54 -4.78 -2.96
C ASP A 82 -4.12 -5.85 -1.93
N VAL A 83 -4.95 -6.06 -0.91
CA VAL A 83 -4.75 -7.14 0.07
C VAL A 83 -5.10 -8.50 -0.54
N LEU A 84 -6.11 -8.55 -1.40
CA LEU A 84 -6.54 -9.73 -2.13
C LEU A 84 -6.07 -9.70 -3.60
N VAL A 85 -6.23 -10.81 -4.29
CA VAL A 85 -6.12 -10.88 -5.75
C VAL A 85 -7.52 -10.81 -6.33
N GLY A 86 -7.80 -9.77 -7.12
CA GLY A 86 -9.06 -9.59 -7.84
C GLY A 86 -9.18 -10.57 -9.01
N ASP A 87 -9.32 -11.86 -8.70
CA ASP A 87 -9.53 -12.96 -9.62
C ASP A 87 -10.72 -13.81 -9.14
N ILE A 88 -11.48 -14.36 -10.08
CA ILE A 88 -12.65 -15.20 -9.78
C ILE A 88 -12.26 -16.50 -9.08
N GLU A 89 -11.12 -17.06 -9.45
CA GLU A 89 -10.64 -18.35 -8.91
C GLU A 89 -9.89 -18.18 -7.57
N SER A 90 -9.44 -16.99 -7.23
CA SER A 90 -8.71 -16.73 -5.98
C SER A 90 -9.63 -16.83 -4.77
N THR A 91 -9.14 -17.41 -3.68
CA THR A 91 -9.90 -17.44 -2.42
C THR A 91 -9.93 -16.07 -1.76
N LEU A 92 -11.06 -15.71 -1.16
CA LEU A 92 -11.18 -14.54 -0.28
C LEU A 92 -10.76 -14.84 1.17
N GLU A 93 -10.71 -16.12 1.55
CA GLU A 93 -10.54 -16.52 2.95
C GLU A 93 -9.19 -16.10 3.52
N ILE A 94 -8.12 -16.16 2.72
CA ILE A 94 -6.77 -15.76 3.17
C ILE A 94 -6.76 -14.29 3.58
N ALA A 95 -7.30 -13.41 2.73
CA ALA A 95 -7.37 -11.98 3.00
C ALA A 95 -8.34 -11.69 4.16
N LYS A 96 -9.53 -12.31 4.18
CA LYS A 96 -10.53 -12.14 5.24
C LYS A 96 -9.98 -12.56 6.61
N ASP A 97 -9.36 -13.74 6.70
CA ASP A 97 -8.79 -14.25 7.95
C ASP A 97 -7.67 -13.35 8.47
N PHE A 98 -6.74 -12.96 7.58
CA PHE A 98 -5.65 -12.07 7.94
C PHE A 98 -6.15 -10.72 8.44
N MET A 99 -7.08 -10.07 7.71
CA MET A 99 -7.58 -8.75 8.06
C MET A 99 -8.39 -8.75 9.36
N LYS A 100 -9.23 -9.77 9.59
CA LYS A 100 -9.93 -9.94 10.87
C LYS A 100 -8.96 -10.09 12.05
N LYS A 101 -7.89 -10.86 11.88
CA LYS A 101 -6.85 -11.01 12.91
C LYS A 101 -6.05 -9.72 13.11
N ALA A 102 -5.79 -8.94 12.05
CA ALA A 102 -5.14 -7.64 12.13
C ALA A 102 -6.01 -6.63 12.90
N GLN A 103 -7.32 -6.59 12.66
CA GLN A 103 -8.28 -5.76 13.40
C GLN A 103 -8.27 -6.02 14.91
N MET A 104 -7.99 -7.26 15.34
CA MET A 104 -7.84 -7.59 16.76
C MET A 104 -6.57 -6.98 17.41
N ILE A 105 -5.61 -6.51 16.61
CA ILE A 105 -4.37 -5.88 17.11
C ILE A 105 -4.55 -4.38 17.26
N ALA A 106 -5.12 -3.71 16.26
CA ALA A 106 -5.41 -2.27 16.27
C ALA A 106 -6.50 -1.95 15.25
N GLN A 107 -7.17 -0.80 15.40
CA GLN A 107 -8.21 -0.34 14.47
C GLN A 107 -7.67 -0.27 13.05
N VAL A 108 -8.37 -0.92 12.13
CA VAL A 108 -8.03 -0.95 10.70
C VAL A 108 -8.89 0.06 9.93
N TYR A 109 -8.22 0.88 9.11
CA TYR A 109 -8.82 1.72 8.08
C TYR A 109 -8.35 1.22 6.73
N TYR A 110 -9.30 0.96 5.83
CA TYR A 110 -9.06 0.22 4.60
C TYR A 110 -9.48 1.04 3.39
N ALA A 111 -8.56 1.41 2.51
CA ALA A 111 -8.87 1.91 1.18
C ALA A 111 -8.59 0.82 0.13
N ASN A 112 -9.44 0.75 -0.89
CA ASN A 112 -9.31 -0.21 -1.96
C ASN A 112 -8.11 0.07 -2.86
N GLY A 113 -7.48 -1.00 -3.34
CA GLY A 113 -6.60 -0.94 -4.51
C GLY A 113 -7.37 -1.31 -5.78
N ASN A 114 -6.65 -1.42 -6.88
CA ASN A 114 -7.30 -1.74 -8.17
C ASN A 114 -7.85 -3.17 -8.23
N HIS A 115 -7.39 -4.08 -7.39
CA HIS A 115 -7.93 -5.45 -7.34
C HIS A 115 -9.29 -5.48 -6.65
N GLU A 116 -9.46 -4.83 -5.52
CA GLU A 116 -10.74 -4.67 -4.83
C GLU A 116 -11.72 -3.87 -5.70
N GLN A 117 -11.28 -2.73 -6.23
CA GLN A 117 -12.11 -1.87 -7.08
C GLN A 117 -12.61 -2.60 -8.34
N ARG A 118 -11.76 -3.40 -8.98
CA ARG A 118 -12.16 -4.22 -10.13
C ARG A 118 -13.28 -5.20 -9.78
N MET A 119 -13.21 -5.84 -8.62
CA MET A 119 -14.25 -6.74 -8.16
C MET A 119 -15.57 -6.01 -7.87
N LYS A 120 -15.47 -4.79 -7.34
CA LYS A 120 -16.60 -3.89 -7.05
C LYS A 120 -17.29 -3.42 -8.32
N GLU A 121 -16.52 -2.92 -9.30
CA GLU A 121 -17.05 -2.35 -10.54
C GLU A 121 -17.62 -3.42 -11.49
N TYR A 122 -16.95 -4.58 -11.60
CA TYR A 122 -17.43 -5.69 -12.45
C TYR A 122 -18.20 -6.74 -11.65
N LYS A 123 -19.17 -6.31 -10.88
CA LYS A 123 -19.95 -7.11 -9.94
C LYS A 123 -20.51 -8.41 -10.52
N GLU A 124 -21.07 -8.37 -11.73
CA GLU A 124 -21.61 -9.56 -12.40
C GLU A 124 -20.52 -10.58 -12.69
N LYS A 125 -19.39 -10.13 -13.23
CA LYS A 125 -18.21 -10.98 -13.49
C LYS A 125 -17.70 -11.64 -12.21
N TYR A 126 -17.64 -10.90 -11.14
CA TYR A 126 -17.11 -11.38 -9.85
C TYR A 126 -18.20 -11.92 -8.91
N LYS A 127 -19.45 -12.02 -9.36
CA LYS A 127 -20.57 -12.66 -8.64
C LYS A 127 -20.78 -12.11 -7.22
N GLY A 128 -20.62 -10.81 -7.00
CA GLY A 128 -20.81 -10.17 -5.70
C GLY A 128 -19.74 -10.47 -4.65
N ARG A 129 -18.58 -10.96 -5.07
CA ARG A 129 -17.49 -11.33 -4.14
C ARG A 129 -16.88 -10.14 -3.40
N TYR A 130 -16.93 -8.95 -3.99
CA TYR A 130 -16.48 -7.75 -3.30
C TYR A 130 -17.36 -7.44 -2.10
N GLU A 131 -18.66 -7.46 -2.28
CA GLU A 131 -19.64 -7.21 -1.24
C GLU A 131 -19.57 -8.26 -0.12
N GLU A 132 -19.32 -9.53 -0.47
CA GLU A 132 -19.05 -10.59 0.51
C GLU A 132 -17.82 -10.28 1.34
N TYR A 133 -16.72 -9.91 0.68
CA TYR A 133 -15.44 -9.55 1.32
C TYR A 133 -15.62 -8.36 2.26
N LYS A 134 -16.13 -7.24 1.72
CA LYS A 134 -16.32 -6.00 2.47
C LYS A 134 -17.23 -6.22 3.68
N SER A 135 -18.41 -6.79 3.48
CA SER A 135 -19.37 -7.06 4.57
C SER A 135 -18.77 -7.93 5.68
N ALA A 136 -17.97 -8.94 5.32
CA ALA A 136 -17.32 -9.80 6.31
C ALA A 136 -16.27 -9.06 7.15
N LEU A 137 -15.61 -8.05 6.57
CA LEU A 137 -14.60 -7.23 7.26
C LEU A 137 -15.25 -6.10 8.07
N GLU A 138 -16.27 -5.44 7.56
CA GLU A 138 -17.05 -4.42 8.29
C GLU A 138 -17.69 -4.99 9.56
N LYS A 139 -18.22 -6.21 9.48
CA LYS A 139 -18.74 -6.95 10.67
C LYS A 139 -17.67 -7.21 11.73
N SER A 140 -16.39 -7.19 11.37
CA SER A 140 -15.28 -7.31 12.35
C SER A 140 -14.80 -5.96 12.88
N GLY A 141 -15.39 -4.83 12.43
CA GLY A 141 -15.06 -3.48 12.88
C GLY A 141 -14.06 -2.76 11.98
N ILE A 142 -13.69 -3.31 10.82
CA ILE A 142 -12.85 -2.62 9.84
C ILE A 142 -13.65 -1.52 9.15
N ILE A 143 -13.07 -0.34 9.03
CA ILE A 143 -13.68 0.83 8.40
C ILE A 143 -13.12 0.98 6.99
N PHE A 144 -14.00 0.93 5.98
CA PHE A 144 -13.64 1.17 4.59
C PHE A 144 -13.74 2.66 4.26
N LEU A 145 -12.82 3.10 3.38
CA LEU A 145 -12.74 4.47 2.86
C LEU A 145 -12.86 4.40 1.34
N GLU A 146 -14.09 4.52 0.83
CA GLU A 146 -14.40 4.40 -0.60
C GLU A 146 -14.88 5.74 -1.16
N ASN A 147 -13.94 6.60 -1.56
CA ASN A 147 -14.20 8.02 -1.87
C ASN A 147 -14.89 8.75 -0.70
N GLU A 148 -14.49 8.39 0.51
CA GLU A 148 -15.06 8.91 1.75
C GLU A 148 -13.96 9.47 2.64
N THR A 149 -14.34 10.44 3.47
CA THR A 149 -13.48 11.02 4.50
C THR A 149 -14.09 10.78 5.87
N ILE A 150 -13.29 10.30 6.79
CA ILE A 150 -13.64 10.24 8.22
C ILE A 150 -12.64 11.07 9.01
N SER A 151 -13.09 11.65 10.12
CA SER A 151 -12.25 12.45 10.99
C SER A 151 -11.92 11.72 12.27
N LEU A 152 -10.67 11.78 12.68
CA LEU A 152 -10.15 11.33 13.96
C LEU A 152 -9.70 12.53 14.78
N ASP A 153 -9.65 12.37 16.07
CA ASP A 153 -8.97 13.30 16.96
C ASP A 153 -7.63 12.70 17.43
N TRP A 154 -6.53 13.39 17.12
CA TRP A 154 -5.23 13.06 17.67
C TRP A 154 -4.77 14.17 18.62
N ASP A 155 -4.97 13.96 19.91
CA ASP A 155 -4.57 14.89 20.94
C ASP A 155 -5.10 16.33 20.70
N GLY A 156 -6.39 16.45 20.32
CA GLY A 156 -7.06 17.71 20.03
C GLY A 156 -6.72 18.30 18.65
N MET A 157 -6.25 17.48 17.72
CA MET A 157 -6.08 17.82 16.31
C MET A 157 -7.04 16.99 15.45
N LYS A 158 -7.71 17.66 14.53
CA LYS A 158 -8.51 17.00 13.50
C LYS A 158 -7.61 16.37 12.46
N ILE A 159 -7.74 15.06 12.31
CA ILE A 159 -7.04 14.27 11.28
C ILE A 159 -8.09 13.66 10.36
N ASP A 160 -8.06 14.03 9.10
CA ASP A 160 -8.96 13.46 8.11
C ASP A 160 -8.26 12.30 7.39
N LEU A 161 -8.92 11.14 7.42
CA LEU A 161 -8.53 9.97 6.64
C LEU A 161 -9.43 9.91 5.41
N THR A 162 -8.86 10.10 4.24
CA THR A 162 -9.60 10.12 2.97
C THR A 162 -9.15 8.99 2.07
N GLY A 163 -10.07 8.14 1.63
CA GLY A 163 -9.81 7.12 0.61
C GLY A 163 -10.15 7.64 -0.78
N LEU A 164 -9.28 7.39 -1.75
CA LEU A 164 -9.49 7.78 -3.15
C LEU A 164 -9.46 6.54 -4.05
N GLU A 165 -10.58 6.29 -4.71
CA GLU A 165 -10.69 5.36 -5.84
C GLU A 165 -10.67 6.15 -7.15
N ILE A 166 -9.73 5.84 -8.03
CA ILE A 166 -9.63 6.43 -9.37
C ILE A 166 -10.11 5.41 -10.42
N PRO A 167 -10.53 5.85 -11.62
CA PRO A 167 -10.94 4.93 -12.68
C PRO A 167 -9.91 3.85 -12.99
N LEU A 168 -10.36 2.64 -13.27
CA LEU A 168 -9.48 1.51 -13.58
C LEU A 168 -8.63 1.72 -14.85
N SER A 169 -9.00 2.67 -15.73
CA SER A 169 -8.20 3.07 -16.88
C SER A 169 -6.82 3.59 -16.50
N TYR A 170 -6.72 4.29 -15.35
CA TYR A 170 -5.44 4.81 -14.82
C TYR A 170 -4.47 3.71 -14.34
N TYR A 171 -4.94 2.48 -14.20
CA TYR A 171 -4.12 1.32 -13.84
C TYR A 171 -3.70 0.46 -15.05
N GLN A 172 -4.11 0.84 -16.26
CA GLN A 172 -3.76 0.10 -17.47
C GLN A 172 -2.28 0.24 -17.81
N ARG A 173 -1.75 -0.79 -18.47
CA ARG A 173 -0.36 -0.75 -18.97
C ARG A 173 -0.22 0.33 -20.05
N PHE A 174 0.90 1.03 -19.99
CA PHE A 174 1.25 2.08 -20.95
C PHE A 174 0.30 3.29 -20.95
N THR A 175 -0.62 3.40 -19.99
CA THR A 175 -1.45 4.60 -19.86
C THR A 175 -0.57 5.84 -19.61
N ARG A 176 -0.94 6.95 -20.24
CA ARG A 176 -0.36 8.28 -20.02
C ARG A 176 -1.39 9.23 -19.44
N GLU A 177 -2.58 8.73 -19.15
CA GLU A 177 -3.65 9.52 -18.57
C GLU A 177 -3.20 10.04 -17.20
N LYS A 178 -3.51 11.30 -16.94
CA LYS A 178 -3.28 11.95 -15.64
C LYS A 178 -4.61 12.20 -14.97
N LEU A 179 -4.67 11.95 -13.70
CA LEU A 179 -5.82 12.33 -12.89
C LEU A 179 -5.87 13.86 -12.81
N GLU A 180 -6.98 14.44 -13.20
CA GLU A 180 -7.19 15.89 -13.10
C GLU A 180 -7.73 16.26 -11.71
N LEU A 181 -7.45 17.49 -11.27
CA LEU A 181 -7.86 17.95 -9.94
C LEU A 181 -9.38 18.00 -9.78
N ASP A 182 -10.08 18.45 -10.82
CA ASP A 182 -11.54 18.52 -10.81
C ASP A 182 -12.16 17.12 -10.65
N GLU A 183 -11.66 16.14 -11.39
CA GLU A 183 -12.10 14.75 -11.27
C GLU A 183 -11.87 14.19 -9.85
N MET A 184 -10.71 14.48 -9.24
CA MET A 184 -10.43 14.07 -7.88
C MET A 184 -11.39 14.76 -6.89
N THR A 185 -11.63 16.06 -7.08
CA THR A 185 -12.51 16.86 -6.22
C THR A 185 -13.96 16.42 -6.34
N GLU A 186 -14.43 16.03 -7.52
CA GLU A 186 -15.76 15.45 -7.71
C GLU A 186 -15.95 14.13 -6.95
N ARG A 187 -14.88 13.35 -6.77
CA ARG A 187 -14.93 12.05 -6.08
C ARG A 187 -14.91 12.16 -4.56
N ILE A 188 -14.05 13.01 -4.03
CA ILE A 188 -13.77 13.05 -2.57
C ILE A 188 -14.03 14.42 -1.93
N GLY A 189 -14.55 15.38 -2.70
CA GLY A 189 -14.77 16.75 -2.22
C GLY A 189 -13.50 17.56 -2.07
N ASN A 190 -13.62 18.75 -1.53
CA ASN A 190 -12.49 19.60 -1.18
C ASN A 190 -11.90 19.17 0.17
N LYS A 191 -10.58 19.34 0.31
CA LYS A 191 -9.90 19.18 1.60
C LYS A 191 -10.41 20.20 2.62
N ASP A 192 -10.58 19.78 3.87
CA ASP A 192 -10.75 20.71 5.00
C ASP A 192 -9.41 21.40 5.31
N PRO A 193 -9.31 22.72 5.17
CA PRO A 193 -8.07 23.46 5.44
C PRO A 193 -7.63 23.39 6.90
N ASN A 194 -8.54 23.05 7.83
CA ASN A 194 -8.27 22.97 9.26
C ASN A 194 -7.86 21.56 9.73
N ALA A 195 -7.85 20.58 8.84
CA ALA A 195 -7.48 19.21 9.15
C ALA A 195 -6.10 18.86 8.57
N TYR A 196 -5.35 18.01 9.29
CA TYR A 196 -4.25 17.27 8.71
C TYR A 196 -4.83 16.06 7.96
N THR A 197 -4.60 16.00 6.65
CA THR A 197 -5.23 14.99 5.80
C THR A 197 -4.26 13.89 5.40
N ILE A 198 -4.62 12.65 5.72
CA ILE A 198 -3.96 11.44 5.25
C ILE A 198 -4.78 10.86 4.12
N LEU A 199 -4.26 10.93 2.91
CA LEU A 199 -4.88 10.42 1.70
C LEU A 199 -4.40 8.99 1.41
N PHE A 200 -5.33 8.07 1.30
CA PHE A 200 -5.09 6.71 0.81
C PHE A 200 -5.37 6.71 -0.69
N ALA A 201 -4.30 6.74 -1.48
CA ALA A 201 -4.37 6.75 -2.93
C ALA A 201 -3.44 5.68 -3.48
N HIS A 202 -4.01 4.54 -3.88
CA HIS A 202 -3.24 3.34 -4.20
C HIS A 202 -2.18 3.56 -5.29
N ASN A 203 -2.46 4.39 -6.32
CA ASN A 203 -1.53 4.65 -7.42
C ASN A 203 -0.66 5.90 -7.17
N PRO A 204 0.66 5.80 -6.94
CA PRO A 204 1.52 6.94 -6.63
C PRO A 204 1.85 7.86 -7.81
N ILE A 205 1.51 7.48 -9.05
CA ILE A 205 1.90 8.25 -10.23
C ILE A 205 1.18 9.60 -10.35
N HIS A 206 0.05 9.77 -9.65
CA HIS A 206 -0.77 10.98 -9.66
C HIS A 206 -0.47 11.94 -8.49
N VAL A 207 0.69 11.80 -7.84
CA VAL A 207 1.04 12.59 -6.64
C VAL A 207 0.98 14.09 -6.87
N ASP A 208 1.27 14.58 -8.07
CA ASP A 208 1.18 16.00 -8.41
C ASP A 208 -0.27 16.51 -8.29
N THR A 209 -1.27 15.65 -8.54
CA THR A 209 -2.70 15.99 -8.33
C THR A 209 -3.09 15.89 -6.86
N TYR A 210 -2.56 14.90 -6.14
CA TYR A 210 -2.79 14.75 -4.71
C TYR A 210 -2.22 15.93 -3.91
N GLU A 211 -1.08 16.44 -4.33
CA GLU A 211 -0.46 17.64 -3.77
C GLU A 211 -1.31 18.89 -4.04
N LYS A 212 -1.74 19.11 -5.29
CA LYS A 212 -2.64 20.23 -5.66
C LYS A 212 -3.97 20.20 -4.92
N TRP A 213 -4.50 19.01 -4.65
CA TRP A 213 -5.69 18.84 -3.80
C TRP A 213 -5.39 19.21 -2.35
N GLY A 214 -4.14 19.17 -1.93
CA GLY A 214 -3.65 19.58 -0.62
C GLY A 214 -3.46 18.45 0.39
N ALA A 215 -3.27 17.20 -0.03
CA ALA A 215 -2.95 16.11 0.89
C ALA A 215 -1.67 16.41 1.67
N ASP A 216 -1.68 16.14 2.99
CA ASP A 216 -0.50 16.34 3.84
C ASP A 216 0.39 15.09 3.86
N LEU A 217 -0.24 13.92 3.91
CA LEU A 217 0.39 12.62 3.83
C LEU A 217 -0.37 11.73 2.83
N VAL A 218 0.33 11.15 1.87
CA VAL A 218 -0.23 10.19 0.90
C VAL A 218 0.33 8.79 1.17
N LEU A 219 -0.54 7.80 1.22
CA LEU A 219 -0.19 6.39 1.37
C LEU A 219 -0.52 5.65 0.07
N SER A 220 0.49 5.08 -0.58
CA SER A 220 0.36 4.43 -1.88
C SER A 220 1.07 3.08 -1.94
N GLY A 221 0.62 2.23 -2.87
CA GLY A 221 1.23 0.94 -3.20
C GLY A 221 1.43 0.75 -4.69
N HIS A 222 0.81 -0.29 -5.26
CA HIS A 222 0.63 -0.59 -6.68
C HIS A 222 1.89 -0.93 -7.47
N LEU A 223 3.01 -0.23 -7.26
CA LEU A 223 4.22 -0.37 -8.10
C LEU A 223 5.15 -1.48 -7.64
N HIS A 224 4.85 -2.15 -6.52
CA HIS A 224 5.60 -3.28 -5.95
C HIS A 224 7.11 -3.04 -5.82
N GLY A 225 7.54 -1.80 -5.67
CA GLY A 225 8.96 -1.46 -5.65
C GLY A 225 9.66 -1.50 -7.01
N GLY A 226 8.92 -1.83 -8.07
CA GLY A 226 9.47 -2.34 -9.32
C GLY A 226 9.91 -3.80 -9.16
N ILE A 227 9.59 -4.68 -10.12
CA ILE A 227 9.82 -6.13 -10.04
C ILE A 227 11.28 -6.45 -9.68
N VAL A 228 12.21 -5.74 -10.32
CA VAL A 228 13.66 -5.78 -10.06
C VAL A 228 14.12 -4.40 -9.63
N ARG A 229 15.02 -4.32 -8.67
CA ARG A 229 15.66 -3.06 -8.26
C ARG A 229 17.16 -3.10 -8.52
N ILE A 230 17.73 -1.95 -8.80
CA ILE A 230 19.17 -1.77 -8.72
C ILE A 230 19.51 -1.58 -7.23
N PRO A 231 20.46 -2.32 -6.66
CA PRO A 231 20.87 -2.14 -5.27
C PRO A 231 21.14 -0.66 -4.95
N PHE A 232 20.59 -0.20 -3.83
CA PHE A 232 20.69 1.19 -3.35
C PHE A 232 20.08 2.26 -4.26
N SER A 233 19.24 1.87 -5.25
CA SER A 233 18.61 2.77 -6.21
C SER A 233 17.10 2.49 -6.33
N ARG A 234 16.51 2.86 -7.46
CA ARG A 234 15.07 2.72 -7.76
C ARG A 234 14.75 1.39 -8.45
N GLY A 235 13.45 1.11 -8.59
CA GLY A 235 12.94 0.01 -9.40
C GLY A 235 13.32 0.14 -10.86
N VAL A 236 13.49 -1.00 -11.53
CA VAL A 236 13.81 -1.06 -12.96
C VAL A 236 12.56 -1.06 -13.81
N ILE A 237 11.56 -1.86 -13.45
CA ILE A 237 10.32 -2.00 -14.21
C ILE A 237 9.14 -2.29 -13.28
N THR A 238 8.03 -1.58 -13.47
CA THR A 238 6.79 -1.79 -12.69
C THR A 238 5.91 -2.87 -13.34
N PRO A 239 4.88 -3.38 -12.61
CA PRO A 239 3.85 -4.24 -13.21
C PRO A 239 3.13 -3.61 -14.41
N GLN A 240 3.03 -2.29 -14.46
CA GLN A 240 2.49 -1.52 -15.59
C GLN A 240 3.47 -1.35 -16.77
N ALA A 241 4.64 -2.01 -16.73
CA ALA A 241 5.72 -1.90 -17.70
C ALA A 241 6.35 -0.51 -17.86
N VAL A 242 6.28 0.32 -16.79
CA VAL A 242 7.00 1.60 -16.73
C VAL A 242 8.44 1.33 -16.31
N LEU A 243 9.38 1.78 -17.14
CA LEU A 243 10.81 1.68 -16.86
C LEU A 243 11.27 2.82 -15.94
N PHE A 244 12.12 2.48 -14.98
CA PHE A 244 12.74 3.42 -14.03
C PHE A 244 11.74 4.38 -13.36
N PRO A 245 10.69 3.85 -12.72
CA PRO A 245 9.62 4.67 -12.15
C PRO A 245 10.19 5.68 -11.14
N LYS A 246 9.67 6.90 -11.17
CA LYS A 246 10.09 7.98 -10.24
C LYS A 246 9.79 7.59 -8.78
N TYR A 247 8.65 6.98 -8.53
CA TYR A 247 8.15 6.60 -7.21
C TYR A 247 8.05 5.07 -7.12
N SER A 248 9.04 4.39 -6.55
CA SER A 248 9.06 2.93 -6.53
C SER A 248 9.21 2.30 -5.15
N GLY A 249 9.07 3.09 -4.10
CA GLY A 249 9.13 2.61 -2.71
C GLY A 249 9.98 3.51 -1.83
N GLY A 250 9.50 3.79 -0.62
CA GLY A 250 10.11 4.69 0.34
C GLY A 250 9.29 5.96 0.56
N VAL A 251 9.92 6.99 1.12
CA VAL A 251 9.30 8.28 1.43
C VAL A 251 9.77 9.32 0.42
N TYR A 252 8.83 10.08 -0.09
CA TYR A 252 9.07 11.16 -1.05
C TYR A 252 8.45 12.45 -0.53
N GLN A 253 9.15 13.57 -0.72
CA GLN A 253 8.60 14.90 -0.51
C GLN A 253 8.27 15.50 -1.89
N VAL A 254 7.03 15.91 -2.07
CA VAL A 254 6.53 16.59 -3.27
C VAL A 254 5.87 17.88 -2.80
N GLU A 255 6.58 18.99 -2.96
CA GLU A 255 6.22 20.29 -2.38
C GLU A 255 5.83 20.13 -0.89
N ASP A 256 4.60 20.47 -0.52
CA ASP A 256 4.09 20.40 0.85
C ASP A 256 3.54 19.00 1.25
N THR A 257 3.52 18.05 0.31
CA THR A 257 2.98 16.71 0.51
C THR A 257 4.09 15.69 0.76
N THR A 258 3.97 14.92 1.85
CA THR A 258 4.79 13.73 2.06
C THR A 258 4.07 12.52 1.48
N MET A 259 4.72 11.73 0.62
CA MET A 259 4.15 10.48 0.11
C MET A 259 4.98 9.29 0.52
N VAL A 260 4.31 8.27 1.05
CA VAL A 260 4.89 6.96 1.35
C VAL A 260 4.41 5.97 0.30
N VAL A 261 5.35 5.35 -0.41
CA VAL A 261 5.08 4.32 -1.40
C VAL A 261 5.58 2.98 -0.89
N SER A 262 4.66 2.03 -0.72
CA SER A 262 5.00 0.67 -0.31
C SER A 262 5.60 -0.13 -1.46
N LYS A 263 6.58 -0.98 -1.14
CA LYS A 263 7.05 -2.02 -2.07
C LYS A 263 6.17 -3.26 -2.05
N GLY A 264 5.13 -3.25 -1.24
CA GLY A 264 4.17 -4.34 -1.13
C GLY A 264 4.65 -5.52 -0.30
N LEU A 265 3.69 -6.29 0.21
CA LEU A 265 3.89 -7.52 0.98
C LEU A 265 3.75 -8.78 0.13
N GLY A 266 3.29 -8.68 -1.11
CA GLY A 266 3.10 -9.83 -2.00
C GLY A 266 3.64 -9.60 -3.40
N THR A 267 3.39 -10.57 -4.25
CA THR A 267 3.63 -10.49 -5.69
C THR A 267 2.35 -10.81 -6.43
N HIS A 268 2.11 -10.11 -7.52
CA HIS A 268 1.02 -10.41 -8.44
C HIS A 268 1.60 -10.95 -9.76
N THR A 269 0.96 -10.97 -10.83
CA THR A 269 1.29 -11.39 -12.20
C THR A 269 2.67 -12.06 -12.42
N ILE A 270 3.76 -11.40 -12.01
CA ILE A 270 5.14 -11.90 -12.11
C ILE A 270 5.64 -12.16 -10.68
N LYS A 271 5.77 -13.44 -10.32
CA LYS A 271 6.23 -13.85 -8.98
C LYS A 271 7.75 -13.78 -8.85
N VAL A 272 8.31 -12.61 -9.16
CA VAL A 272 9.75 -12.34 -9.09
C VAL A 272 9.99 -11.06 -8.31
N ARG A 273 10.90 -11.14 -7.35
CA ARG A 273 11.51 -10.00 -6.67
C ARG A 273 13.03 -10.22 -6.65
N LEU A 274 13.78 -9.24 -7.12
CA LEU A 274 15.25 -9.29 -7.09
C LEU A 274 15.79 -7.95 -6.61
N PHE A 275 16.53 -7.98 -5.50
CA PHE A 275 16.97 -6.80 -4.73
C PHE A 275 15.80 -5.89 -4.32
N ASN A 276 14.64 -6.48 -4.15
CA ASN A 276 13.38 -5.80 -3.88
C ASN A 276 12.56 -6.55 -2.80
N PRO A 277 13.05 -6.64 -1.56
CA PRO A 277 12.37 -7.38 -0.50
C PRO A 277 10.98 -6.82 -0.23
N CYS A 278 10.01 -7.70 0.03
CA CYS A 278 8.70 -7.31 0.55
C CYS A 278 8.88 -6.52 1.86
N GLU A 279 7.97 -5.58 2.14
CA GLU A 279 8.07 -4.78 3.35
C GLU A 279 6.75 -4.58 4.08
N LEU A 280 6.79 -4.72 5.39
CA LEU A 280 5.79 -4.22 6.32
C LEU A 280 6.27 -2.84 6.78
N ILE A 281 5.48 -1.81 6.53
CA ILE A 281 5.87 -0.44 6.87
C ILE A 281 5.33 -0.07 8.25
N VAL A 282 6.19 0.57 9.04
CA VAL A 282 5.85 1.22 10.31
C VAL A 282 6.09 2.72 10.16
N LEU A 283 5.02 3.50 10.23
CA LEU A 283 5.09 4.95 10.20
C LEU A 283 5.13 5.49 11.63
N HIS A 284 6.07 6.37 11.91
CA HIS A 284 6.18 7.16 13.13
C HIS A 284 5.78 8.59 12.81
N VAL A 285 4.51 8.95 13.07
CA VAL A 285 3.93 10.24 12.69
C VAL A 285 3.91 11.17 13.88
N LYS A 286 4.55 12.33 13.76
CA LYS A 286 4.59 13.34 14.81
C LYS A 286 4.79 14.75 14.29
N GLY A 287 4.54 15.74 15.14
CA GLY A 287 4.89 17.14 14.86
C GLY A 287 6.39 17.34 14.72
N ARG A 288 6.79 18.28 13.86
CA ARG A 288 8.18 18.68 13.68
C ARG A 288 8.58 19.67 14.75
N GLU A 289 9.82 19.55 15.24
CA GLU A 289 10.44 20.53 16.15
C GLU A 289 10.69 21.85 15.45
#